data_5e9a11ab2c8b57442c98f795dd76bd2f
#
_entry.id   5e9a11ab2c8b57442c98f795dd76bd2f
#
_cell.length_a   1.000
_cell.length_b   1.000
_cell.length_c   1.000
_cell.angle_alpha   90.00
_cell.angle_beta   90.00
_cell.angle_gamma   90.00
#
_symmetry.space_group_name_H-M   'P 1'
#
loop_
_entity.id
_entity.type
_entity.pdbx_description
1 polymer ?
#
loop_
_entity_poly.entity_id
_entity_poly.type
_entity_poly.pdbx_seq_one_letter_code
_entity_poly.pdbx_strand_id
1 'polypeptide(L)'
;MDEKKAVNFTIVPDEDHTIPRVYSNFCSIQNSPFDFTLTFCEMLPIGEREIHEAQATHVVKAPVRARMVVPVQMVPGLISALQENFRLYQDSFGPTKGGLH
;
A
#
# COMPACT_ATOMS: atom_id res chain seq x y z
N MET A 1 -17.37 20.41 -36.82
CA MET A 1 -17.25 19.84 -35.93
C MET A 1 -16.22 20.18 -35.16
N ASP A 2 -16.30 20.21 -34.07
CA ASP A 2 -15.31 20.50 -33.40
C ASP A 2 -14.58 19.55 -32.99
N GLU A 3 -13.48 19.41 -33.30
CA GLU A 3 -12.73 18.53 -32.82
C GLU A 3 -12.25 18.92 -31.58
N LYS A 4 -12.43 18.18 -30.56
CA LYS A 4 -11.83 18.40 -29.34
C LYS A 4 -10.42 18.13 -29.45
N LYS A 5 -9.59 19.06 -29.21
CA LYS A 5 -8.19 18.81 -29.14
C LYS A 5 -7.95 18.03 -27.94
N ALA A 6 -7.23 16.96 -28.03
CA ALA A 6 -6.78 16.19 -26.90
C ALA A 6 -5.87 17.04 -26.07
N VAL A 7 -6.21 17.25 -24.83
CA VAL A 7 -5.38 17.98 -23.93
C VAL A 7 -4.69 16.99 -23.03
N ASN A 8 -3.38 16.88 -23.15
CA ASN A 8 -2.61 15.94 -22.37
C ASN A 8 -2.01 16.65 -21.19
N PHE A 9 -2.31 16.13 -20.00
CA PHE A 9 -1.71 16.67 -18.80
C PHE A 9 -0.84 15.60 -18.19
N THR A 10 0.29 15.99 -17.68
CA THR A 10 1.10 15.10 -16.86
C THR A 10 0.88 15.49 -15.40
N ILE A 11 0.49 14.53 -14.60
CA ILE A 11 0.26 14.78 -13.18
C ILE A 11 1.53 14.44 -12.44
N VAL A 12 2.05 15.40 -11.70
CA VAL A 12 3.22 15.17 -10.87
C VAL A 12 2.88 15.54 -9.44
N PRO A 13 3.44 14.83 -8.46
CA PRO A 13 3.21 15.22 -7.08
C PRO A 13 3.73 16.63 -6.80
N ASP A 14 2.93 17.41 -6.11
CA ASP A 14 3.35 18.72 -5.67
C ASP A 14 4.01 18.52 -4.32
N GLU A 15 5.35 18.60 -4.30
CA GLU A 15 6.10 18.20 -3.13
C GLU A 15 5.87 19.10 -1.94
N ASP A 16 5.61 18.48 -0.80
CA ASP A 16 5.48 19.18 0.45
C ASP A 16 6.26 18.39 1.46
N HIS A 17 7.41 18.87 1.81
CA HIS A 17 8.33 18.15 2.70
C HIS A 17 7.84 18.11 4.14
N THR A 18 6.73 18.77 4.44
CA THR A 18 6.13 18.68 5.77
C THR A 18 5.24 17.44 5.91
N ILE A 19 4.90 16.79 4.78
CA ILE A 19 4.10 15.57 4.84
C ILE A 19 5.00 14.42 5.30
N PRO A 20 4.68 13.76 6.40
CA PRO A 20 5.56 12.71 6.91
C PRO A 20 5.53 11.47 6.05
N ARG A 21 6.64 10.78 6.02
CA ARG A 21 6.70 9.45 5.41
C ARG A 21 6.29 8.46 6.48
N VAL A 22 5.37 7.57 6.15
CA VAL A 22 4.84 6.61 7.10
C VAL A 22 5.32 5.22 6.72
N TYR A 23 5.93 4.52 7.65
CA TYR A 23 6.37 3.15 7.43
C TYR A 23 5.22 2.19 7.72
N SER A 24 5.06 1.19 6.89
CA SER A 24 4.07 0.14 7.09
C SER A 24 4.62 -1.16 6.55
N ASN A 25 4.39 -2.24 7.23
CA ASN A 25 4.79 -3.56 6.77
C ASN A 25 3.61 -4.53 6.70
N PHE A 26 2.40 -4.03 6.86
CA PHE A 26 1.19 -4.84 6.70
C PHE A 26 0.07 -3.94 6.19
N CYS A 27 -0.68 -4.41 5.23
CA CYS A 27 -1.81 -3.66 4.71
C CYS A 27 -3.03 -4.55 4.63
N SER A 28 -4.13 -4.08 5.21
CA SER A 28 -5.41 -4.74 5.11
C SER A 28 -6.26 -3.94 4.13
N ILE A 29 -6.99 -4.62 3.26
CA ILE A 29 -7.76 -3.94 2.22
C ILE A 29 -9.21 -4.39 2.31
N GLN A 30 -10.09 -3.42 2.31
CA GLN A 30 -11.53 -3.67 2.26
C GLN A 30 -12.12 -2.83 1.14
N ASN A 31 -13.25 -3.24 0.62
CA ASN A 31 -13.88 -2.45 -0.43
C ASN A 31 -15.38 -2.38 -0.26
N SER A 32 -15.95 -1.32 -0.76
CA SER A 32 -17.37 -1.14 -0.97
C SER A 32 -17.58 -1.13 -2.49
N PRO A 33 -18.82 -0.98 -2.97
CA PRO A 33 -19.03 -0.82 -4.42
C PRO A 33 -18.39 0.44 -5.00
N PHE A 34 -17.98 1.39 -4.16
CA PHE A 34 -17.52 2.69 -4.64
C PHE A 34 -16.04 2.95 -4.39
N ASP A 35 -15.47 2.33 -3.38
CA ASP A 35 -14.10 2.67 -3.01
C ASP A 35 -13.40 1.52 -2.31
N PHE A 36 -12.09 1.64 -2.21
CA PHE A 36 -11.26 0.70 -1.47
C PHE A 36 -10.65 1.46 -0.30
N THR A 37 -10.60 0.80 0.84
CA THR A 37 -9.90 1.33 2.01
C THR A 37 -8.66 0.49 2.25
N LEU A 38 -7.51 1.14 2.20
CA LEU A 38 -6.24 0.51 2.49
C LEU A 38 -5.82 0.94 3.88
N THR A 39 -5.71 -0.03 4.79
CA THR A 39 -5.32 0.24 6.17
C THR A 39 -3.90 -0.25 6.35
N PHE A 40 -2.99 0.70 6.52
CA PHE A 40 -1.56 0.41 6.63
C PHE A 40 -1.19 0.32 8.10
N CYS A 41 -0.59 -0.79 8.47
CA CYS A 41 -0.25 -1.10 9.85
C CYS A 41 1.23 -1.39 9.99
N GLU A 42 1.73 -1.28 11.19
CA GLU A 42 3.10 -1.67 11.46
C GLU A 42 3.09 -2.80 12.47
N MET A 43 3.52 -3.98 12.03
CA MET A 43 3.70 -5.08 12.94
C MET A 43 4.98 -4.85 13.72
N LEU A 44 4.83 -4.76 15.02
CA LEU A 44 5.96 -4.52 15.91
C LEU A 44 6.45 -5.85 16.46
N PRO A 45 7.72 -5.91 16.90
CA PRO A 45 8.18 -7.10 17.59
C PRO A 45 7.31 -7.35 18.82
N ILE A 46 6.95 -8.62 19.05
CA ILE A 46 6.09 -8.96 20.18
C ILE A 46 6.90 -9.70 21.22
N GLY A 47 6.58 -9.43 22.48
CA GLY A 47 7.23 -10.08 23.59
C GLY A 47 6.61 -11.42 23.92
N GLU A 48 7.14 -12.08 24.94
CA GLU A 48 6.66 -13.40 25.31
C GLU A 48 5.20 -13.40 25.69
N ARG A 49 4.76 -12.36 26.38
CA ARG A 49 3.38 -12.27 26.83
C ARG A 49 2.43 -12.20 25.64
N GLU A 50 2.78 -11.37 24.67
CA GLU A 50 1.97 -11.21 23.46
C GLU A 50 1.98 -12.48 22.62
N ILE A 51 3.11 -13.17 22.56
CA ILE A 51 3.20 -14.45 21.85
C ILE A 51 2.28 -15.45 22.51
N HIS A 52 2.29 -15.50 23.84
CA HIS A 52 1.45 -16.43 24.57
C HIS A 52 -0.03 -16.15 24.32
N GLU A 53 -0.40 -14.88 24.35
CA GLU A 53 -1.78 -14.49 24.07
C GLU A 53 -2.16 -14.81 22.63
N ALA A 54 -1.25 -14.60 21.68
CA ALA A 54 -1.51 -14.88 20.27
C ALA A 54 -1.69 -16.38 20.04
N GLN A 55 -0.97 -17.23 20.78
CA GLN A 55 -1.14 -18.66 20.66
C GLN A 55 -2.53 -19.10 21.14
N ALA A 56 -3.08 -18.40 22.12
CA ALA A 56 -4.40 -18.71 22.63
C ALA A 56 -5.52 -18.19 21.74
N THR A 57 -5.35 -17.00 21.19
CA THR A 57 -6.40 -16.34 20.40
C THR A 57 -6.18 -16.42 18.91
N HIS A 58 -4.96 -16.74 18.48
CA HIS A 58 -4.54 -16.71 17.07
C HIS A 58 -4.69 -15.31 16.45
N VAL A 59 -4.57 -14.27 17.28
CA VAL A 59 -4.71 -12.89 16.85
C VAL A 59 -3.52 -12.09 17.32
N VAL A 60 -2.91 -11.34 16.40
CA VAL A 60 -1.87 -10.37 16.72
C VAL A 60 -2.37 -9.02 16.21
N LYS A 61 -2.38 -8.03 17.07
CA LYS A 61 -2.84 -6.71 16.67
C LYS A 61 -1.66 -5.87 16.23
N ALA A 62 -1.80 -5.23 15.08
CA ALA A 62 -0.79 -4.34 14.54
C ALA A 62 -1.34 -2.91 14.56
N PRO A 63 -0.63 -1.96 15.15
CA PRO A 63 -1.11 -0.57 15.17
C PRO A 63 -1.33 -0.03 13.77
N VAL A 64 -2.44 0.67 13.57
CA VAL A 64 -2.74 1.33 12.32
C VAL A 64 -1.92 2.61 12.25
N ARG A 65 -1.22 2.80 11.12
CA ARG A 65 -0.41 4.00 10.93
C ARG A 65 -1.05 4.98 9.95
N ALA A 66 -1.79 4.47 8.99
CA ALA A 66 -2.45 5.33 8.00
C ALA A 66 -3.61 4.57 7.38
N ARG A 67 -4.59 5.32 6.94
CA ARG A 67 -5.72 4.73 6.24
C ARG A 67 -5.97 5.57 5.01
N MET A 68 -6.07 4.95 3.87
CA MET A 68 -6.26 5.66 2.62
C MET A 68 -7.49 5.11 1.92
N VAL A 69 -8.36 6.00 1.50
CA VAL A 69 -9.54 5.60 0.75
C VAL A 69 -9.36 6.05 -0.69
N VAL A 70 -9.49 5.13 -1.62
CA VAL A 70 -9.32 5.43 -3.04
C VAL A 70 -10.54 4.99 -3.81
N PRO A 71 -10.96 5.73 -4.83
CA PRO A 71 -12.12 5.31 -5.63
C PRO A 71 -11.78 4.07 -6.45
N VAL A 72 -12.82 3.29 -6.76
CA VAL A 72 -12.64 2.06 -7.54
C VAL A 72 -11.90 2.33 -8.83
N GLN A 73 -12.14 3.48 -9.46
CA GLN A 73 -11.53 3.81 -10.74
C GLN A 73 -10.01 3.95 -10.67
N MET A 74 -9.48 4.22 -9.48
CA MET A 74 -8.03 4.36 -9.32
C MET A 74 -7.34 3.00 -9.15
N VAL A 75 -8.09 1.97 -8.75
CA VAL A 75 -7.49 0.71 -8.33
C VAL A 75 -6.73 -0.01 -9.44
N PRO A 76 -7.27 -0.13 -10.68
CA PRO A 76 -6.52 -0.80 -11.73
C PRO A 76 -5.18 -0.12 -12.05
N GLY A 77 -5.17 1.21 -12.05
CA GLY A 77 -3.94 1.95 -12.28
C GLY A 77 -2.93 1.76 -11.16
N LEU A 78 -3.41 1.70 -9.92
CA LEU A 78 -2.54 1.46 -8.77
C LEU A 78 -1.90 0.08 -8.86
N ILE A 79 -2.69 -0.94 -9.21
CA ILE A 79 -2.17 -2.29 -9.39
C ILE A 79 -1.10 -2.32 -10.47
N SER A 80 -1.38 -1.70 -11.61
CA SER A 80 -0.43 -1.67 -12.72
C SER A 80 0.86 -0.94 -12.34
N ALA A 81 0.74 0.16 -11.61
CA ALA A 81 1.91 0.93 -11.19
C ALA A 81 2.76 0.13 -10.21
N LEU A 82 2.14 -0.59 -9.30
CA LEU A 82 2.87 -1.44 -8.37
C LEU A 82 3.57 -2.58 -9.09
N GLN A 83 2.90 -3.20 -10.04
CA GLN A 83 3.49 -4.30 -10.80
C GLN A 83 4.67 -3.82 -11.61
N GLU A 84 4.55 -2.69 -12.28
CA GLU A 84 5.63 -2.15 -13.08
C GLU A 84 6.84 -1.77 -12.23
N ASN A 85 6.61 -1.14 -11.10
CA ASN A 85 7.71 -0.76 -10.22
C ASN A 85 8.36 -1.97 -9.57
N PHE A 86 7.59 -3.01 -9.27
CA PHE A 86 8.15 -4.24 -8.75
C PHE A 86 9.03 -4.93 -9.81
N ARG A 87 8.60 -4.91 -11.06
CA ARG A 87 9.40 -5.43 -12.16
C ARG A 87 10.73 -4.67 -12.29
N LEU A 88 10.67 -3.34 -12.20
CA LEU A 88 11.88 -2.52 -12.25
C LEU A 88 12.81 -2.83 -11.07
N TYR A 89 12.23 -3.06 -9.91
CA TYR A 89 13.01 -3.46 -8.75
C TYR A 89 13.75 -4.78 -9.02
N GLN A 90 13.04 -5.76 -9.55
CA GLN A 90 13.64 -7.06 -9.84
C GLN A 90 14.72 -6.97 -10.89
N ASP A 91 14.53 -6.13 -11.91
CA ASP A 91 15.55 -5.93 -12.95
C ASP A 91 16.80 -5.27 -12.37
N SER A 92 16.65 -4.39 -11.41
CA SER A 92 17.77 -3.66 -10.84
C SER A 92 18.47 -4.40 -9.71
N PHE A 93 17.70 -5.15 -8.91
CA PHE A 93 18.25 -5.74 -7.68
C PHE A 93 18.13 -7.26 -7.65
N GLY A 94 17.58 -7.86 -8.71
CA GLY A 94 17.41 -9.30 -8.78
C GLY A 94 16.10 -9.74 -8.14
N PRO A 95 15.79 -11.01 -8.24
CA PRO A 95 14.51 -11.51 -7.73
C PRO A 95 14.46 -11.38 -6.21
N THR A 96 13.24 -11.12 -5.73
CA THR A 96 13.02 -11.09 -4.30
C THR A 96 13.18 -12.48 -3.75
N LYS A 97 13.95 -12.62 -2.67
CA LYS A 97 14.06 -13.91 -2.05
C LYS A 97 12.80 -14.18 -1.30
N GLY A 98 12.24 -15.32 -1.50
CA GLY A 98 11.03 -15.66 -0.85
C GLY A 98 11.19 -15.72 0.62
N GLY A 99 10.31 -15.49 1.21
CA GLY A 99 10.47 -15.60 2.49
C GLY A 99 10.87 -14.52 3.24
N LEU A 100 11.00 -14.33 3.35
CA LEU A 100 11.29 -13.74 3.89
C LEU A 100 11.95 -13.49 4.71
N HIS A 101 12.02 -13.23 4.88
CA HIS A 101 12.90 -12.90 5.83
C HIS A 101 12.57 -11.66 6.51
#